data_acc36d0af0d3232d6a0a83fd7d27961e
#
_entry.id   acc36d0af0d3232d6a0a83fd7d27961e
#
_cell.length_a   1.000
_cell.length_b   1.000
_cell.length_c   1.000
_cell.angle_alpha   90.00
_cell.angle_beta   90.00
_cell.angle_gamma   90.00
#
_symmetry.space_group_name_H-M   'P 1'
#
loop_
_entity.id
_entity.type
_entity.pdbx_description
1 polymer ?
#
loop_
_entity_poly.entity_id
_entity_poly.type
_entity_poly.pdbx_seq_one_letter_code
_entity_poly.pdbx_strand_id
1 'polypeptide(L)'
;VFVDPDGDHRNYIEMHINALNNVDDIWLNQGSTEKDRQVLDLHAPNYHLEWDCPGVEHAIAVYGTLNDPSDTDRGWSAEIAIPWTALEPLTEGSLPPAEGDQMLVHSGWEYRLAVNEPVIYWTWPVIGILDDHQLWRYGRFVISADAPGSRSFPTPSQNE
;
A
#
# COMPACT_ATOMS: atom_id res chain seq x y z
N VAL A 1 2.75 -0.40 1.86
CA VAL A 1 1.71 0.17 0.98
C VAL A 1 1.75 -0.56 -0.34
N PHE A 2 0.58 -0.91 -0.86
CA PHE A 2 0.43 -1.61 -2.13
C PHE A 2 -0.47 -0.78 -3.03
N VAL A 3 -0.10 -0.62 -4.28
CA VAL A 3 -0.85 0.18 -5.26
C VAL A 3 -0.94 -0.56 -6.58
N ASP A 4 -2.15 -0.88 -6.99
CA ASP A 4 -2.51 -1.35 -8.32
C ASP A 4 -3.12 -0.13 -9.05
N PRO A 5 -2.41 0.44 -10.03
CA PRO A 5 -2.73 1.78 -10.55
C PRO A 5 -3.95 1.85 -11.48
N ASP A 6 -4.44 0.72 -12.00
CA ASP A 6 -5.61 0.66 -12.88
C ASP A 6 -6.68 -0.33 -12.40
N GLY A 7 -6.42 -1.01 -11.28
CA GLY A 7 -7.39 -1.90 -10.65
C GLY A 7 -7.64 -3.20 -11.40
N ASP A 8 -6.71 -3.63 -12.23
CA ASP A 8 -6.86 -4.83 -13.05
C ASP A 8 -6.45 -6.13 -12.33
N HIS A 9 -5.92 -6.02 -11.11
CA HIS A 9 -5.43 -7.10 -10.25
C HIS A 9 -4.19 -7.84 -10.79
N ARG A 10 -3.40 -7.21 -11.63
CA ARG A 10 -2.25 -7.84 -12.28
C ARG A 10 -0.92 -7.27 -11.85
N ASN A 11 -0.75 -5.96 -12.09
CA ASN A 11 0.52 -5.29 -11.87
C ASN A 11 0.36 -4.31 -10.72
N TYR A 12 1.22 -4.40 -9.73
CA TYR A 12 1.16 -3.52 -8.58
C TYR A 12 2.54 -3.31 -7.98
N ILE A 13 2.68 -2.25 -7.23
CA ILE A 13 3.86 -2.00 -6.42
C ILE A 13 3.58 -2.38 -4.96
N GLU A 14 4.63 -2.81 -4.30
CA GLU A 14 4.71 -2.95 -2.87
C GLU A 14 5.85 -2.06 -2.37
N MET A 15 5.57 -1.24 -1.38
CA MET A 15 6.55 -0.32 -0.79
C MET A 15 6.52 -0.43 0.72
N HIS A 16 7.64 -0.76 1.30
CA HIS A 16 7.87 -0.76 2.74
C HIS A 16 8.62 0.50 3.15
N ILE A 17 8.17 1.15 4.20
CA ILE A 17 8.84 2.28 4.80
C ILE A 17 8.86 2.13 6.31
N ASN A 18 9.95 2.49 6.95
CA ASN A 18 10.09 2.41 8.40
C ASN A 18 10.30 3.79 9.04
N ALA A 19 10.26 3.82 10.37
CA ALA A 19 10.45 5.06 11.14
C ALA A 19 11.84 5.70 10.99
N LEU A 20 12.82 5.00 10.41
CA LEU A 20 14.14 5.54 10.06
C LEU A 20 14.18 6.14 8.65
N ASN A 21 13.04 6.19 7.97
CA ASN A 21 12.91 6.65 6.60
C ASN A 21 13.66 5.79 5.56
N ASN A 22 13.87 4.50 5.86
CA ASN A 22 14.36 3.55 4.87
C ASN A 22 13.18 3.02 4.06
N VAL A 23 13.38 2.90 2.77
CA VAL A 23 12.40 2.34 1.83
C VAL A 23 12.98 1.07 1.21
N ASP A 24 12.10 0.09 1.02
CA ASP A 24 12.30 -1.10 0.22
C ASP A 24 11.06 -1.24 -0.68
N ASP A 25 11.24 -1.33 -1.96
CA ASP A 25 10.15 -1.35 -2.92
C ASP A 25 10.36 -2.43 -3.99
N ILE A 26 9.27 -2.96 -4.45
CA ILE A 26 9.25 -3.96 -5.50
C ILE A 26 8.07 -3.73 -6.43
N TRP A 27 8.22 -4.16 -7.66
CA TRP A 27 7.13 -4.29 -8.62
C TRP A 27 6.78 -5.77 -8.78
N LEU A 28 5.49 -6.07 -8.80
CA LEU A 28 4.97 -7.41 -8.97
C LEU A 28 4.05 -7.49 -10.18
N ASN A 29 4.30 -8.52 -11.00
CA ASN A 29 3.37 -8.99 -12.02
C ASN A 29 2.68 -10.23 -11.49
N GLN A 30 1.46 -10.14 -11.03
CA GLN A 30 0.70 -11.35 -10.73
C GLN A 30 0.07 -11.90 -12.00
N GLY A 31 0.32 -13.18 -12.26
CA GLY A 31 -0.41 -13.92 -13.28
C GLY A 31 -1.91 -13.92 -12.97
N SER A 32 -2.72 -13.94 -14.00
CA SER A 32 -4.18 -13.80 -13.93
C SER A 32 -4.91 -14.98 -13.25
N THR A 33 -4.23 -16.00 -12.78
CA THR A 33 -4.87 -17.19 -12.19
C THR A 33 -4.64 -17.30 -10.69
N GLU A 34 -5.65 -17.76 -9.96
CA GLU A 34 -5.59 -18.03 -8.53
C GLU A 34 -4.47 -19.03 -8.16
N LYS A 35 -4.04 -19.84 -9.09
CA LYS A 35 -2.96 -20.82 -8.91
C LYS A 35 -1.59 -20.14 -8.91
N ASP A 36 -1.41 -19.09 -9.68
CA ASP A 36 -0.15 -18.32 -9.74
C ASP A 36 0.04 -17.46 -8.50
N ARG A 37 -1.03 -17.23 -7.73
CA ARG A 37 -1.06 -16.43 -6.50
C ARG A 37 -0.75 -17.20 -5.21
N GLN A 38 -0.65 -18.54 -5.27
CA GLN A 38 -0.50 -19.39 -4.06
C GLN A 38 0.95 -19.65 -3.66
N VAL A 39 1.93 -19.21 -4.44
CA VAL A 39 3.34 -19.46 -4.14
C VAL A 39 4.04 -18.11 -4.03
N LEU A 40 4.28 -17.69 -2.81
CA LEU A 40 5.18 -16.57 -2.53
C LEU A 40 6.63 -17.04 -2.77
N ASP A 41 7.05 -17.04 -4.01
CA ASP A 41 8.44 -17.31 -4.40
C ASP A 41 9.07 -16.00 -4.85
N LEU A 42 9.81 -15.35 -3.97
CA LEU A 42 10.52 -14.11 -4.25
C LEU A 42 11.55 -14.22 -5.39
N HIS A 43 11.85 -15.44 -5.83
CA HIS A 43 12.70 -15.69 -7.01
C HIS A 43 11.89 -15.98 -8.28
N ALA A 44 10.56 -15.95 -8.17
CA ALA A 44 9.71 -16.10 -9.34
C ALA A 44 9.89 -14.91 -10.30
N PRO A 45 9.79 -15.12 -11.61
CA PRO A 45 10.03 -14.06 -12.60
C PRO A 45 8.99 -12.92 -12.58
N ASN A 46 7.98 -13.03 -11.75
CA ASN A 46 6.97 -12.01 -11.53
C ASN A 46 7.31 -11.04 -10.38
N TYR A 47 8.42 -11.24 -9.67
CA TYR A 47 8.94 -10.33 -8.65
C TYR A 47 10.14 -9.57 -9.21
N HIS A 48 10.02 -8.26 -9.31
CA HIS A 48 11.08 -7.38 -9.76
C HIS A 48 11.73 -6.69 -8.57
N LEU A 49 12.54 -7.46 -7.84
CA LEU A 49 13.22 -7.00 -6.61
C LEU A 49 14.28 -5.94 -6.86
N GLU A 50 14.77 -5.84 -8.09
CA GLU A 50 15.75 -4.84 -8.52
C GLU A 50 15.10 -3.49 -8.91
N TRP A 51 13.76 -3.44 -8.92
CA TRP A 51 13.05 -2.21 -9.24
C TRP A 51 13.18 -1.21 -8.10
N ASP A 52 13.47 0.04 -8.45
CA ASP A 52 13.56 1.18 -7.56
C ASP A 52 12.61 2.24 -8.12
N CYS A 53 11.60 2.62 -7.33
CA CYS A 53 10.51 3.49 -7.77
C CYS A 53 11.03 4.85 -8.25
N PRO A 54 11.02 5.13 -9.56
CA PRO A 54 11.67 6.33 -10.08
C PRO A 54 11.03 7.60 -9.57
N GLY A 55 11.82 8.43 -8.87
CA GLY A 55 11.39 9.76 -8.42
C GLY A 55 10.42 9.74 -7.25
N VAL A 56 10.31 8.64 -6.52
CA VAL A 56 9.54 8.62 -5.28
C VAL A 56 10.12 9.61 -4.28
N GLU A 57 9.26 10.36 -3.62
CA GLU A 57 9.62 11.21 -2.48
C GLU A 57 8.90 10.71 -1.24
N HIS A 58 9.61 10.67 -0.12
CA HIS A 58 9.04 10.19 1.14
C HIS A 58 9.61 10.95 2.33
N ALA A 59 8.81 11.08 3.37
CA ALA A 59 9.21 11.72 4.61
C ALA A 59 8.55 11.04 5.81
N ILE A 60 9.29 10.98 6.91
CA ILE A 60 8.83 10.43 8.18
C ILE A 60 8.85 11.51 9.26
N ALA A 61 7.80 11.59 10.04
CA ALA A 61 7.79 12.34 11.29
C ALA A 61 7.59 11.37 12.47
N VAL A 62 8.53 11.37 13.41
CA VAL A 62 8.47 10.55 14.62
C VAL A 62 8.00 11.40 15.80
N TYR A 63 7.03 10.88 16.55
CA TYR A 63 6.46 11.51 17.74
C TYR A 63 6.90 10.74 18.99
N GLY A 64 8.19 10.67 19.21
CA GLY A 64 8.86 9.92 20.25
C GLY A 64 10.37 9.87 20.04
N THR A 65 11.01 8.83 20.53
CA THR A 65 12.48 8.64 20.47
C THR A 65 12.82 7.37 19.69
N LEU A 66 13.56 7.51 18.60
CA LEU A 66 13.95 6.36 17.77
C LEU A 66 14.89 5.42 18.51
N ASN A 67 14.55 4.12 18.47
CA ASN A 67 15.38 3.04 19.02
C ASN A 67 15.69 3.17 20.52
N ASP A 68 14.87 3.86 21.28
CA ASP A 68 14.98 3.97 22.74
C ASP A 68 13.77 3.30 23.42
N PRO A 69 13.94 2.11 24.00
CA PRO A 69 12.85 1.40 24.67
C PRO A 69 12.58 1.92 26.10
N SER A 70 13.23 2.99 26.54
CA SER A 70 13.09 3.53 27.91
C SER A 70 11.87 4.43 28.09
N ASP A 71 11.30 4.92 26.98
CA ASP A 71 10.10 5.74 26.99
C ASP A 71 8.94 5.10 26.19
N THR A 72 7.83 5.82 26.06
CA THR A 72 6.69 5.38 25.27
C THR A 72 6.42 6.39 24.17
N ASP A 73 6.62 5.96 22.93
CA ASP A 73 6.35 6.78 21.77
C ASP A 73 4.84 6.99 21.55
N ARG A 74 4.51 8.13 20.98
CA ARG A 74 3.15 8.42 20.53
C ARG A 74 2.86 7.81 19.14
N GLY A 75 3.91 7.53 18.37
CA GLY A 75 3.86 6.94 17.03
C GLY A 75 4.72 7.68 16.02
N TRP A 76 4.48 7.40 14.76
CA TRP A 76 5.12 8.09 13.64
C TRP A 76 4.14 8.21 12.47
N SER A 77 4.41 9.09 11.54
CA SER A 77 3.67 9.23 10.29
C SER A 77 4.60 9.20 9.09
N ALA A 78 4.09 8.73 7.97
CA ALA A 78 4.76 8.74 6.69
C ALA A 78 3.96 9.55 5.66
N GLU A 79 4.66 10.31 4.84
CA GLU A 79 4.15 10.88 3.60
C GLU A 79 4.94 10.29 2.45
N ILE A 80 4.26 9.80 1.43
CA ILE A 80 4.88 9.17 0.26
C ILE A 80 4.24 9.78 -0.98
N ALA A 81 5.06 10.32 -1.87
CA ALA A 81 4.64 10.83 -3.17
C ALA A 81 5.24 9.96 -4.28
N ILE A 82 4.38 9.24 -4.99
CA ILE A 82 4.74 8.37 -6.09
C ILE A 82 4.39 9.08 -7.39
N PRO A 83 5.37 9.42 -8.26
CA PRO A 83 5.10 10.03 -9.54
C PRO A 83 4.28 9.11 -10.44
N TRP A 84 3.31 9.66 -11.15
CA TRP A 84 2.53 8.88 -12.13
C TRP A 84 3.41 8.19 -13.17
N THR A 85 4.52 8.82 -13.56
CA THR A 85 5.48 8.24 -14.50
C THR A 85 6.17 6.96 -13.98
N ALA A 86 6.27 6.79 -12.68
CA ALA A 86 6.79 5.56 -12.08
C ALA A 86 5.82 4.39 -12.24
N LEU A 87 4.54 4.67 -12.40
CA LEU A 87 3.48 3.67 -12.53
C LEU A 87 3.14 3.33 -13.99
N GLU A 88 3.69 4.07 -14.98
CA GLU A 88 3.43 3.81 -16.40
C GLU A 88 3.70 2.37 -16.84
N PRO A 89 4.76 1.68 -16.36
CA PRO A 89 5.01 0.30 -16.75
C PRO A 89 4.01 -0.71 -16.18
N LEU A 90 3.20 -0.30 -15.20
CA LEU A 90 2.28 -1.17 -14.47
C LEU A 90 0.83 -1.05 -14.92
N THR A 91 0.52 -0.21 -15.88
CA THR A 91 -0.84 0.01 -16.35
C THR A 91 -0.95 0.08 -17.86
N GLU A 92 -2.04 -0.42 -18.39
CA GLU A 92 -2.45 -0.18 -19.77
C GLU A 92 -3.35 1.07 -19.88
N GLY A 93 -3.75 1.64 -18.73
CA GLY A 93 -4.54 2.87 -18.64
C GLY A 93 -3.74 4.14 -18.90
N SER A 94 -4.41 5.27 -18.91
CA SER A 94 -3.76 6.58 -19.00
C SER A 94 -3.31 7.08 -17.62
N LEU A 95 -2.13 7.72 -17.56
CA LEU A 95 -1.65 8.40 -16.36
C LEU A 95 -1.35 9.87 -16.67
N PRO A 96 -1.71 10.80 -15.79
CA PRO A 96 -2.50 10.60 -14.57
C PRO A 96 -3.90 10.05 -14.88
N PRO A 97 -4.52 9.30 -13.94
CA PRO A 97 -5.83 8.71 -14.14
C PRO A 97 -6.90 9.80 -14.31
N ALA A 98 -7.89 9.51 -15.15
CA ALA A 98 -9.01 10.40 -15.43
C ALA A 98 -10.13 10.27 -14.38
N GLU A 99 -11.06 11.21 -14.41
CA GLU A 99 -12.27 11.13 -13.57
C GLU A 99 -13.05 9.83 -13.83
N GLY A 100 -13.35 9.11 -12.77
CA GLY A 100 -14.04 7.82 -12.80
C GLY A 100 -13.12 6.61 -12.85
N ASP A 101 -11.84 6.79 -13.18
CA ASP A 101 -10.85 5.72 -13.10
C ASP A 101 -10.68 5.23 -11.67
N GLN A 102 -10.21 4.01 -11.54
CA GLN A 102 -10.12 3.33 -10.27
C GLN A 102 -8.71 2.80 -10.06
N MET A 103 -8.26 2.92 -8.83
CA MET A 103 -7.02 2.32 -8.33
C MET A 103 -7.38 1.41 -7.17
N LEU A 104 -6.59 0.36 -6.95
CA LEU A 104 -6.68 -0.43 -5.74
C LEU A 104 -5.50 -0.11 -4.84
N VAL A 105 -5.80 0.12 -3.58
CA VAL A 105 -4.78 0.49 -2.58
C VAL A 105 -4.97 -0.37 -1.34
N HIS A 106 -3.86 -0.82 -0.80
CA HIS A 106 -3.80 -1.48 0.49
C HIS A 106 -2.67 -0.89 1.31
N SER A 107 -2.87 -0.78 2.60
CA SER A 107 -1.82 -0.41 3.53
C SER A 107 -1.80 -1.36 4.72
N GLY A 108 -0.63 -1.87 5.04
CA GLY A 108 -0.36 -2.64 6.22
C GLY A 108 0.49 -1.84 7.21
N TRP A 109 0.35 -2.16 8.45
CA TRP A 109 1.18 -1.64 9.53
C TRP A 109 1.61 -2.77 10.43
N GLU A 110 2.92 -2.93 10.55
CA GLU A 110 3.52 -3.94 11.38
C GLU A 110 4.27 -3.30 12.54
N TYR A 111 4.01 -3.78 13.74
CA TYR A 111 4.77 -3.34 14.89
C TYR A 111 4.87 -4.45 15.96
N ARG A 112 5.82 -4.27 16.87
CA ARG A 112 6.01 -5.12 18.05
C ARG A 112 6.02 -4.26 19.30
N LEU A 113 5.38 -4.74 20.36
CA LEU A 113 5.41 -4.07 21.66
C LEU A 113 6.77 -4.25 22.37
N ALA A 114 7.50 -5.33 22.08
CA ALA A 114 8.84 -5.58 22.55
C ALA A 114 9.57 -6.56 21.61
N VAL A 115 10.88 -6.65 21.72
CA VAL A 115 11.76 -7.43 20.81
C VAL A 115 11.32 -8.89 20.65
N ASN A 116 10.79 -9.53 21.70
CA ASN A 116 10.41 -10.94 21.69
C ASN A 116 8.90 -11.16 21.60
N GLU A 117 8.12 -10.08 21.43
CA GLU A 117 6.68 -10.19 21.27
C GLU A 117 6.31 -10.46 19.81
N PRO A 118 5.16 -11.11 19.57
CA PRO A 118 4.63 -11.32 18.23
C PRO A 118 4.47 -9.99 17.47
N VAL A 119 4.61 -10.05 16.14
CA VAL A 119 4.24 -8.93 15.27
C VAL A 119 2.73 -8.73 15.34
N ILE A 120 2.31 -7.49 15.48
CA ILE A 120 0.92 -7.07 15.37
C ILE A 120 0.75 -6.44 14.01
N TYR A 121 -0.26 -6.91 13.28
CA TYR A 121 -0.61 -6.45 11.94
C TYR A 121 -1.90 -5.65 11.98
N TRP A 122 -1.88 -4.48 11.37
CA TRP A 122 -3.06 -3.68 11.07
C TRP A 122 -3.13 -3.47 9.57
N THR A 123 -4.30 -3.62 9.00
CA THR A 123 -4.48 -3.45 7.55
C THR A 123 -5.66 -2.56 7.26
N TRP A 124 -5.52 -1.77 6.21
CA TRP A 124 -6.61 -1.05 5.60
C TRP A 124 -6.59 -1.30 4.08
N PRO A 125 -7.72 -1.78 3.52
CA PRO A 125 -8.88 -2.31 4.22
C PRO A 125 -8.56 -3.58 5.00
N VAL A 126 -9.50 -4.06 5.80
CA VAL A 126 -9.35 -5.33 6.50
C VAL A 126 -9.41 -6.48 5.50
N ILE A 127 -8.29 -7.13 5.27
CA ILE A 127 -8.19 -8.26 4.31
C ILE A 127 -8.51 -9.62 4.93
N GLY A 128 -8.43 -9.75 6.27
CA GLY A 128 -8.89 -10.93 7.03
C GLY A 128 -7.99 -12.16 6.95
N ILE A 129 -6.80 -12.06 6.36
CA ILE A 129 -5.77 -13.09 6.31
C ILE A 129 -4.39 -12.44 6.40
N LEU A 130 -3.38 -13.23 6.78
CA LEU A 130 -1.97 -12.79 6.84
C LEU A 130 -1.30 -12.99 5.47
N ASP A 131 -1.83 -12.35 4.46
CA ASP A 131 -1.29 -12.37 3.10
C ASP A 131 -1.75 -11.09 2.40
N ASP A 132 -0.85 -10.12 2.30
CA ASP A 132 -1.14 -8.80 1.75
C ASP A 132 -1.30 -8.81 0.22
N HIS A 133 -0.96 -9.90 -0.46
CA HIS A 133 -1.07 -10.04 -1.92
C HIS A 133 -2.50 -10.41 -2.40
N GLN A 134 -3.52 -9.96 -1.69
CA GLN A 134 -4.93 -10.24 -1.97
C GLN A 134 -5.61 -9.04 -2.68
N LEU A 135 -5.18 -8.71 -3.90
CA LEU A 135 -5.60 -7.49 -4.60
C LEU A 135 -7.13 -7.31 -4.67
N TRP A 136 -7.90 -8.40 -4.77
CA TRP A 136 -9.37 -8.33 -4.75
C TRP A 136 -9.98 -7.91 -3.41
N ARG A 137 -9.15 -7.79 -2.36
CA ARG A 137 -9.55 -7.28 -1.03
C ARG A 137 -9.06 -5.87 -0.76
N TYR A 138 -8.34 -5.26 -1.71
CA TYR A 138 -7.84 -3.90 -1.56
C TYR A 138 -8.95 -2.87 -1.58
N GLY A 139 -8.70 -1.74 -0.98
CA GLY A 139 -9.58 -0.58 -1.02
C GLY A 139 -9.61 0.02 -2.43
N ARG A 140 -10.80 0.36 -2.88
CA ARG A 140 -10.99 0.97 -4.19
C ARG A 140 -10.98 2.49 -4.06
N PHE A 141 -10.04 3.14 -4.72
CA PHE A 141 -10.01 4.58 -4.89
C PHE A 141 -10.60 4.94 -6.25
N VAL A 142 -11.57 5.82 -6.24
CA VAL A 142 -12.18 6.36 -7.47
C VAL A 142 -11.69 7.78 -7.62
N ILE A 143 -11.10 8.08 -8.77
CA ILE A 143 -10.63 9.43 -9.09
C ILE A 143 -11.84 10.33 -9.31
N SER A 144 -11.83 11.49 -8.68
CA SER A 144 -12.91 12.48 -8.78
C SER A 144 -12.34 13.86 -9.00
N ALA A 145 -12.94 14.61 -9.91
CA ALA A 145 -12.67 16.02 -10.11
C ALA A 145 -13.35 16.92 -9.05
N ASP A 146 -14.21 16.34 -8.20
CA ASP A 146 -14.87 17.08 -7.14
C ASP A 146 -13.86 17.54 -6.07
N ALA A 147 -14.06 18.74 -5.55
CA ALA A 147 -13.25 19.24 -4.46
C ALA A 147 -13.38 18.34 -3.21
N PRO A 148 -12.30 18.13 -2.42
CA PRO A 148 -12.38 17.37 -1.18
C PRO A 148 -13.50 17.88 -0.27
N GLY A 149 -14.33 16.97 0.24
CA GLY A 149 -15.45 17.29 1.12
C GLY A 149 -16.72 17.77 0.42
N SER A 150 -16.75 17.86 -0.92
CA SER A 150 -17.96 18.24 -1.67
C SER A 150 -19.05 17.16 -1.68
N ARG A 151 -18.67 15.90 -1.45
CA ARG A 151 -19.61 14.77 -1.36
C ARG A 151 -19.99 14.49 0.10
N SER A 152 -21.29 14.48 0.40
CA SER A 152 -21.79 13.92 1.65
C SER A 152 -21.85 12.40 1.52
N PHE A 153 -21.09 11.70 2.34
CA PHE A 153 -21.28 10.25 2.48
C PHE A 153 -22.61 9.97 3.18
N PRO A 154 -23.38 8.99 2.73
CA PRO A 154 -24.57 8.58 3.49
C PRO A 154 -24.12 8.14 4.88
N THR A 155 -24.71 8.73 5.90
CA THR A 155 -24.50 8.29 7.28
C THR A 155 -24.93 6.83 7.38
N PRO A 156 -24.11 5.92 7.93
CA PRO A 156 -24.56 4.55 8.16
C PRO A 156 -25.85 4.59 8.97
N SER A 157 -26.90 3.96 8.46
CA SER A 157 -28.14 3.83 9.20
C SER A 157 -27.81 3.07 10.49
N GLN A 158 -28.08 3.69 11.64
CA GLN A 158 -27.96 3.06 12.96
C GLN A 158 -29.11 2.05 13.16
N ASN A 159 -29.26 1.09 12.26
CA ASN A 159 -30.23 0.02 12.41
C ASN A 159 -29.55 -1.30 12.10
N GLU A 160 -29.41 -2.03 13.18
CA GLU A 160 -29.18 -3.43 13.46
C GLU A 160 -27.82 -3.74 14.08
#